data_ceef8c90bf50977e39fc1a8d2614185d
#
_entry.id   ceef8c90bf50977e39fc1a8d2614185d
#
_cell.length_a   1.000
_cell.length_b   1.000
_cell.length_c   1.000
_cell.angle_alpha   90.00
_cell.angle_beta   90.00
_cell.angle_gamma   90.00
#
_symmetry.space_group_name_H-M   'P 1'
#
loop_
_entity.id
_entity.type
_entity.pdbx_description
1 polymer ?
#
loop_
_entity_poly.entity_id
_entity_poly.type
_entity_poly.pdbx_seq_one_letter_code
_entity_poly.pdbx_strand_id
1 'polypeptide(L)'
;MKVSKERLATIGKFIGVYREEKRGKTQNKYTLKSFCNGICSVNTLKNIESGGLSRSNDVYVELLLKFDLKFGEFTIIDDALHILMKTLYEAIEVFDYELIKATIIKINKLLIKVKDFVFYAELYQIMSELYEYYINDKNFSDQEIQHFLNIFDHMERIYKDALRLLIFSKLRVSYVTNIEEYIERMEKIKVEEADHFCVRFAKLHYFLITEKYHSMSNLLVEMETYYESTNNYVRLLDVYNFAFILYSYIDTEYIEVYIEKVKKLTKIHVLPDIKISEIYSNIASSYHNRAEYANALHYYTQSLLFYRGDLVRQGILIADCQNRLGKEIDIPYVEDEEFQEYPLSIKLMYKYFCLAKEVPAFVRQTYIMKKLLPHLTDEVCIDIFQYELSKLVEKTNNYKMLYEFDREVRKHTS
;
A
#
# COMPACT_ATOMS: atom_id res chain seq x y z
N MET A 1 -36.79 16.91 -13.04
CA MET A 1 -35.56 17.38 -12.40
C MET A 1 -34.57 17.74 -13.49
N LYS A 2 -33.95 18.93 -13.46
CA LYS A 2 -33.01 19.38 -14.50
C LYS A 2 -31.64 18.84 -14.12
N VAL A 3 -31.00 18.05 -15.00
CA VAL A 3 -29.67 17.48 -14.84
C VAL A 3 -28.71 18.16 -15.80
N SER A 4 -27.53 18.53 -15.36
CA SER A 4 -26.50 19.18 -16.19
C SER A 4 -26.02 18.25 -17.31
N LYS A 5 -25.49 18.84 -18.39
CA LYS A 5 -24.95 18.06 -19.52
C LYS A 5 -23.74 17.21 -19.10
N GLU A 6 -22.92 17.76 -18.24
CA GLU A 6 -21.74 17.10 -17.67
C GLU A 6 -22.15 15.86 -16.85
N ARG A 7 -23.17 16.02 -15.99
CA ARG A 7 -23.70 14.92 -15.19
C ARG A 7 -24.37 13.85 -16.05
N LEU A 8 -25.09 14.25 -17.12
CA LEU A 8 -25.66 13.31 -18.08
C LEU A 8 -24.60 12.48 -18.79
N ALA A 9 -23.51 13.12 -19.22
CA ALA A 9 -22.39 12.43 -19.85
C ALA A 9 -21.76 11.40 -18.89
N THR A 10 -21.56 11.75 -17.62
CA THR A 10 -21.06 10.86 -16.57
C THR A 10 -22.00 9.68 -16.33
N ILE A 11 -23.31 9.95 -16.19
CA ILE A 11 -24.33 8.89 -16.03
C ILE A 11 -24.33 7.93 -17.21
N GLY A 12 -24.19 8.44 -18.43
CA GLY A 12 -24.12 7.62 -19.63
C GLY A 12 -22.95 6.65 -19.60
N LYS A 13 -21.79 7.10 -19.17
CA LYS A 13 -20.59 6.27 -19.02
C LYS A 13 -20.76 5.20 -17.94
N PHE A 14 -21.38 5.53 -16.80
CA PHE A 14 -21.70 4.55 -15.76
C PHE A 14 -22.67 3.47 -16.26
N ILE A 15 -23.66 3.82 -17.07
CA ILE A 15 -24.55 2.83 -17.71
C ILE A 15 -23.71 1.83 -18.53
N GLY A 16 -22.72 2.30 -19.27
CA GLY A 16 -21.80 1.46 -20.03
C GLY A 16 -20.99 0.51 -19.13
N VAL A 17 -20.41 1.02 -18.06
CA VAL A 17 -19.64 0.21 -17.07
C VAL A 17 -20.55 -0.87 -16.48
N TYR A 18 -21.69 -0.51 -15.93
CA TYR A 18 -22.59 -1.49 -15.29
C TYR A 18 -23.09 -2.55 -16.26
N ARG A 19 -23.39 -2.16 -17.52
CA ARG A 19 -23.84 -3.11 -18.53
C ARG A 19 -22.75 -4.12 -18.85
N GLU A 20 -21.50 -3.68 -19.05
CA GLU A 20 -20.39 -4.59 -19.35
C GLU A 20 -20.05 -5.51 -18.14
N GLU A 21 -20.06 -5.00 -16.92
CA GLU A 21 -19.84 -5.82 -15.73
C GLU A 21 -20.92 -6.90 -15.53
N LYS A 22 -22.19 -6.53 -15.75
CA LYS A 22 -23.30 -7.48 -15.68
C LYS A 22 -23.31 -8.45 -16.85
N ARG A 23 -22.84 -8.03 -18.04
CA ARG A 23 -22.67 -8.91 -19.20
C ARG A 23 -21.67 -10.03 -18.93
N GLY A 24 -20.58 -9.75 -18.23
CA GLY A 24 -19.61 -10.76 -17.78
C GLY A 24 -20.25 -11.86 -16.92
N LYS A 25 -21.29 -11.53 -16.16
CA LYS A 25 -21.98 -12.47 -15.26
C LYS A 25 -23.21 -13.14 -15.88
N THR A 26 -23.91 -12.48 -16.84
CA THR A 26 -25.19 -12.95 -17.43
C THR A 26 -25.25 -12.62 -18.93
N GLN A 27 -24.57 -13.39 -19.75
CA GLN A 27 -24.19 -13.08 -21.14
C GLN A 27 -25.28 -12.53 -22.07
N ASN A 28 -26.55 -12.99 -22.02
CA ASN A 28 -27.53 -12.65 -23.04
C ASN A 28 -28.37 -11.39 -22.74
N LYS A 29 -28.61 -11.05 -21.48
CA LYS A 29 -29.51 -9.93 -21.10
C LYS A 29 -28.89 -8.55 -21.29
N TYR A 30 -27.56 -8.42 -21.18
CA TYR A 30 -26.80 -7.17 -21.19
C TYR A 30 -25.99 -6.95 -22.47
N THR A 31 -26.27 -7.69 -23.55
CA THR A 31 -25.76 -7.34 -24.89
C THR A 31 -26.36 -6.00 -25.32
N LEU A 32 -25.64 -5.23 -26.14
CA LEU A 32 -26.13 -3.92 -26.61
C LEU A 32 -27.58 -4.00 -27.13
N LYS A 33 -27.88 -4.98 -28.00
CA LYS A 33 -29.21 -5.18 -28.59
C LYS A 33 -30.29 -5.50 -27.56
N SER A 34 -30.00 -6.44 -26.65
CA SER A 34 -30.96 -6.86 -25.61
C SER A 34 -31.18 -5.77 -24.57
N PHE A 35 -30.12 -5.06 -24.18
CA PHE A 35 -30.18 -4.02 -23.15
C PHE A 35 -30.98 -2.79 -23.60
N CYS A 36 -30.82 -2.31 -24.84
CA CYS A 36 -31.55 -1.15 -25.34
C CYS A 36 -32.92 -1.50 -25.95
N ASN A 37 -33.29 -2.78 -26.02
CA ASN A 37 -34.54 -3.19 -26.66
C ASN A 37 -35.77 -2.54 -26.01
N GLY A 38 -36.62 -1.93 -26.81
CA GLY A 38 -37.81 -1.20 -26.37
C GLY A 38 -37.54 0.23 -25.86
N ILE A 39 -36.27 0.64 -25.69
CA ILE A 39 -35.89 1.94 -25.10
C ILE A 39 -35.29 2.87 -26.16
N CYS A 40 -34.25 2.41 -26.87
CA CYS A 40 -33.55 3.22 -27.88
C CYS A 40 -32.84 2.36 -28.92
N SER A 41 -32.27 2.99 -29.93
CA SER A 41 -31.41 2.27 -30.89
C SER A 41 -30.06 1.90 -30.27
N VAL A 42 -29.41 0.86 -30.82
CA VAL A 42 -28.04 0.47 -30.43
C VAL A 42 -27.05 1.63 -30.60
N ASN A 43 -27.22 2.43 -31.66
CA ASN A 43 -26.37 3.60 -31.90
C ASN A 43 -26.60 4.70 -30.84
N THR A 44 -27.83 4.90 -30.41
CA THR A 44 -28.15 5.83 -29.30
C THR A 44 -27.50 5.35 -28.00
N LEU A 45 -27.62 4.06 -27.68
CA LEU A 45 -26.97 3.48 -26.49
C LEU A 45 -25.45 3.66 -26.52
N LYS A 46 -24.79 3.32 -27.64
CA LYS A 46 -23.34 3.52 -27.78
C LYS A 46 -22.93 4.97 -27.61
N ASN A 47 -23.72 5.92 -28.18
CA ASN A 47 -23.48 7.36 -27.99
C ASN A 47 -23.60 7.78 -26.52
N ILE A 48 -24.62 7.28 -25.80
CA ILE A 48 -24.78 7.53 -24.36
C ILE A 48 -23.58 6.96 -23.57
N GLU A 49 -23.22 5.72 -23.78
CA GLU A 49 -22.12 5.04 -23.09
C GLU A 49 -20.74 5.69 -23.35
N SER A 50 -20.57 6.35 -24.50
CA SER A 50 -19.37 7.18 -24.78
C SER A 50 -19.42 8.58 -24.17
N GLY A 51 -20.48 8.93 -23.44
CA GLY A 51 -20.70 10.26 -22.85
C GLY A 51 -21.38 11.27 -23.76
N GLY A 52 -21.90 10.85 -24.93
CA GLY A 52 -22.75 11.66 -25.76
C GLY A 52 -24.15 11.81 -25.16
N LEU A 53 -24.87 12.84 -25.58
CA LEU A 53 -26.19 13.14 -25.04
C LEU A 53 -27.32 12.51 -25.88
N SER A 54 -28.34 11.98 -25.20
CA SER A 54 -29.60 11.59 -25.83
C SER A 54 -30.49 12.83 -26.04
N ARG A 55 -31.42 12.74 -27.00
CA ARG A 55 -32.43 13.76 -27.24
C ARG A 55 -33.46 13.84 -26.11
N SER A 56 -33.75 12.74 -25.43
CA SER A 56 -34.68 12.69 -24.31
C SER A 56 -33.98 12.10 -23.05
N ASN A 57 -34.28 12.68 -21.89
CA ASN A 57 -33.83 12.19 -20.60
C ASN A 57 -34.53 10.88 -20.20
N ASP A 58 -35.70 10.58 -20.75
CA ASP A 58 -36.45 9.35 -20.45
C ASP A 58 -35.64 8.11 -20.81
N VAL A 59 -34.78 8.19 -21.85
CA VAL A 59 -33.87 7.08 -22.22
C VAL A 59 -32.94 6.73 -21.07
N TYR A 60 -32.36 7.71 -20.36
CA TYR A 60 -31.50 7.46 -19.20
C TYR A 60 -32.28 6.85 -18.05
N VAL A 61 -33.52 7.34 -17.80
CA VAL A 61 -34.39 6.79 -16.73
C VAL A 61 -34.65 5.31 -16.99
N GLU A 62 -35.07 4.95 -18.19
CA GLU A 62 -35.41 3.56 -18.52
C GLU A 62 -34.18 2.63 -18.54
N LEU A 63 -33.01 3.11 -18.99
CA LEU A 63 -31.77 2.34 -18.94
C LEU A 63 -31.34 2.11 -17.49
N LEU A 64 -31.43 3.10 -16.61
CA LEU A 64 -31.06 3.01 -15.20
C LEU A 64 -32.00 2.12 -14.38
N LEU A 65 -33.29 2.09 -14.71
CA LEU A 65 -34.25 1.18 -14.09
C LEU A 65 -33.85 -0.30 -14.23
N LYS A 66 -33.09 -0.67 -15.28
CA LYS A 66 -32.56 -2.04 -15.42
C LYS A 66 -31.49 -2.40 -14.38
N PHE A 67 -30.98 -1.42 -13.67
CA PHE A 67 -30.03 -1.55 -12.58
C PHE A 67 -30.62 -1.21 -11.22
N ASP A 68 -31.94 -0.97 -11.16
CA ASP A 68 -32.67 -0.48 -9.98
C ASP A 68 -32.14 0.89 -9.47
N LEU A 69 -31.62 1.71 -10.40
CA LEU A 69 -31.08 3.03 -10.10
C LEU A 69 -31.96 4.14 -10.67
N LYS A 70 -31.87 5.30 -10.02
CA LYS A 70 -32.59 6.51 -10.40
C LYS A 70 -31.68 7.50 -11.11
N PHE A 71 -32.31 8.40 -11.82
CA PHE A 71 -31.71 9.50 -12.54
C PHE A 71 -31.90 10.81 -11.76
N GLY A 72 -30.82 11.57 -11.54
CA GLY A 72 -30.96 12.86 -10.86
C GLY A 72 -29.64 13.55 -10.52
N GLU A 73 -29.74 14.83 -10.15
CA GLU A 73 -28.66 15.70 -9.69
C GLU A 73 -29.17 16.61 -8.58
N PHE A 74 -28.38 16.81 -7.52
CA PHE A 74 -28.74 17.54 -6.30
C PHE A 74 -27.64 18.53 -5.95
N THR A 75 -27.65 19.72 -6.52
CA THR A 75 -26.60 20.75 -6.38
C THR A 75 -26.26 21.06 -4.92
N ILE A 76 -27.28 21.16 -4.05
CA ILE A 76 -27.05 21.41 -2.61
C ILE A 76 -26.25 20.28 -1.95
N ILE A 77 -26.47 19.03 -2.38
CA ILE A 77 -25.73 17.88 -1.88
C ILE A 77 -24.31 17.90 -2.47
N ASP A 78 -24.16 18.19 -3.76
CA ASP A 78 -22.86 18.26 -4.43
C ASP A 78 -21.97 19.34 -3.78
N ASP A 79 -22.50 20.53 -3.51
CA ASP A 79 -21.76 21.61 -2.81
C ASP A 79 -21.32 21.19 -1.41
N ALA A 80 -22.23 20.55 -0.65
CA ALA A 80 -21.90 20.05 0.68
C ALA A 80 -20.83 18.92 0.65
N LEU A 81 -20.92 18.02 -0.33
CA LEU A 81 -19.93 16.97 -0.53
C LEU A 81 -18.56 17.53 -0.89
N HIS A 82 -18.47 18.54 -1.75
CA HIS A 82 -17.21 19.18 -2.10
C HIS A 82 -16.49 19.77 -0.88
N ILE A 83 -17.24 20.42 0.03
CA ILE A 83 -16.67 20.97 1.29
C ILE A 83 -16.17 19.83 2.19
N LEU A 84 -17.00 18.80 2.38
CA LEU A 84 -16.66 17.67 3.24
C LEU A 84 -15.49 16.85 2.69
N MET A 85 -15.36 16.70 1.37
CA MET A 85 -14.21 16.01 0.77
C MET A 85 -12.89 16.74 1.05
N LYS A 86 -12.87 18.08 0.99
CA LYS A 86 -11.68 18.86 1.37
C LYS A 86 -11.31 18.60 2.83
N THR A 87 -12.30 18.70 3.74
CA THR A 87 -12.07 18.40 5.16
C THR A 87 -11.58 16.98 5.38
N LEU A 88 -12.09 16.01 4.62
CA LEU A 88 -11.63 14.61 4.69
C LEU A 88 -10.16 14.47 4.29
N TYR A 89 -9.73 15.08 3.19
CA TYR A 89 -8.33 15.03 2.77
C TYR A 89 -7.40 15.74 3.76
N GLU A 90 -7.81 16.89 4.33
CA GLU A 90 -7.08 17.58 5.39
C GLU A 90 -6.94 16.70 6.64
N ALA A 91 -8.00 16.01 7.04
CA ALA A 91 -7.96 15.10 8.19
C ALA A 91 -7.05 13.88 7.95
N ILE A 92 -7.10 13.30 6.73
CA ILE A 92 -6.20 12.20 6.33
C ILE A 92 -4.74 12.67 6.31
N GLU A 93 -4.50 13.91 5.89
CA GLU A 93 -3.18 14.51 5.84
C GLU A 93 -2.50 14.56 7.21
N VAL A 94 -3.25 14.85 8.26
CA VAL A 94 -2.73 14.98 9.62
C VAL A 94 -2.99 13.76 10.52
N PHE A 95 -3.51 12.66 9.95
CA PHE A 95 -3.88 11.44 10.68
C PHE A 95 -4.92 11.67 11.81
N ASP A 96 -5.82 12.63 11.65
CA ASP A 96 -6.91 12.86 12.60
C ASP A 96 -8.03 11.86 12.39
N TYR A 97 -7.88 10.67 12.97
CA TYR A 97 -8.85 9.56 12.82
C TYR A 97 -10.25 9.91 13.32
N GLU A 98 -10.37 10.74 14.35
CA GLU A 98 -11.69 11.18 14.85
C GLU A 98 -12.37 12.10 13.84
N LEU A 99 -11.63 13.05 13.25
CA LEU A 99 -12.15 13.93 12.22
C LEU A 99 -12.43 13.16 10.91
N ILE A 100 -11.59 12.19 10.52
CA ILE A 100 -11.84 11.29 9.38
C ILE A 100 -13.18 10.58 9.58
N LYS A 101 -13.35 9.90 10.72
CA LYS A 101 -14.57 9.17 11.09
C LYS A 101 -15.80 10.09 11.07
N ALA A 102 -15.72 11.22 11.77
CA ALA A 102 -16.82 12.17 11.86
C ALA A 102 -17.21 12.72 10.47
N THR A 103 -16.22 12.98 9.59
CA THR A 103 -16.44 13.51 8.26
C THR A 103 -17.07 12.48 7.34
N ILE A 104 -16.58 11.24 7.31
CA ILE A 104 -17.17 10.15 6.51
C ILE A 104 -18.61 9.89 6.96
N ILE A 105 -18.90 9.89 8.28
CA ILE A 105 -20.26 9.74 8.78
C ILE A 105 -21.17 10.87 8.27
N LYS A 106 -20.70 12.12 8.24
CA LYS A 106 -21.46 13.26 7.70
C LYS A 106 -21.75 13.08 6.21
N ILE A 107 -20.73 12.68 5.44
CA ILE A 107 -20.87 12.38 4.00
C ILE A 107 -21.90 11.28 3.79
N ASN A 108 -21.80 10.16 4.49
CA ASN A 108 -22.72 9.04 4.36
C ASN A 108 -24.16 9.41 4.77
N LYS A 109 -24.34 10.29 5.76
CA LYS A 109 -25.69 10.82 6.10
C LYS A 109 -26.33 11.66 5.00
N LEU A 110 -25.54 12.33 4.18
CA LEU A 110 -26.04 13.02 2.98
C LEU A 110 -26.34 12.02 1.87
N LEU A 111 -25.41 11.11 1.59
CA LEU A 111 -25.49 10.17 0.49
C LEU A 111 -26.60 9.12 0.65
N ILE A 112 -26.89 8.67 1.88
CA ILE A 112 -27.96 7.68 2.13
C ILE A 112 -29.34 8.14 1.64
N LYS A 113 -29.57 9.47 1.59
CA LYS A 113 -30.84 10.05 1.11
C LYS A 113 -30.98 9.98 -0.40
N VAL A 114 -29.86 9.81 -1.12
CA VAL A 114 -29.77 9.86 -2.57
C VAL A 114 -28.99 8.68 -3.17
N LYS A 115 -28.67 7.66 -2.37
CA LYS A 115 -27.89 6.48 -2.81
C LYS A 115 -28.56 5.65 -3.90
N ASP A 116 -29.87 5.84 -4.14
CA ASP A 116 -30.57 5.20 -5.26
C ASP A 116 -30.30 5.91 -6.61
N PHE A 117 -29.66 7.08 -6.58
CA PHE A 117 -29.32 7.82 -7.80
C PHE A 117 -27.90 7.48 -8.22
N VAL A 118 -27.72 7.13 -9.47
CA VAL A 118 -26.52 6.45 -10.01
C VAL A 118 -25.18 7.06 -9.57
N PHE A 119 -24.99 8.36 -9.67
CA PHE A 119 -23.73 9.01 -9.31
C PHE A 119 -23.46 8.94 -7.78
N TYR A 120 -24.51 9.15 -6.99
CA TYR A 120 -24.41 9.14 -5.52
C TYR A 120 -24.33 7.73 -4.96
N ALA A 121 -24.80 6.72 -5.69
CA ALA A 121 -24.60 5.32 -5.36
C ALA A 121 -23.10 4.98 -5.33
N GLU A 122 -22.36 5.41 -6.35
CA GLU A 122 -20.92 5.24 -6.43
C GLU A 122 -20.19 5.95 -5.29
N LEU A 123 -20.55 7.22 -5.04
CA LEU A 123 -19.95 7.97 -3.93
C LEU A 123 -20.22 7.33 -2.58
N TYR A 124 -21.44 6.80 -2.38
CA TYR A 124 -21.79 6.10 -1.13
C TYR A 124 -20.94 4.84 -0.95
N GLN A 125 -20.71 4.07 -2.00
CA GLN A 125 -19.84 2.90 -1.94
C GLN A 125 -18.39 3.30 -1.63
N ILE A 126 -17.82 4.27 -2.34
CA ILE A 126 -16.45 4.76 -2.10
C ILE A 126 -16.27 5.22 -0.65
N MET A 127 -17.23 5.99 -0.12
CA MET A 127 -17.15 6.48 1.27
C MET A 127 -17.34 5.38 2.30
N SER A 128 -18.14 4.36 1.98
CA SER A 128 -18.30 3.19 2.85
C SER A 128 -17.00 2.37 2.93
N GLU A 129 -16.31 2.17 1.78
CA GLU A 129 -15.02 1.48 1.77
C GLU A 129 -13.91 2.28 2.47
N LEU A 130 -13.90 3.61 2.35
CA LEU A 130 -12.98 4.46 3.11
C LEU A 130 -13.23 4.34 4.63
N TYR A 131 -14.51 4.24 5.04
CA TYR A 131 -14.84 4.02 6.44
C TYR A 131 -14.33 2.66 6.94
N GLU A 132 -14.57 1.59 6.19
CA GLU A 132 -14.09 0.24 6.54
C GLU A 132 -12.55 0.22 6.62
N TYR A 133 -11.86 0.88 5.69
CA TYR A 133 -10.41 0.94 5.69
C TYR A 133 -9.84 1.74 6.88
N TYR A 134 -10.29 2.99 7.10
CA TYR A 134 -9.69 3.86 8.12
C TYR A 134 -10.13 3.56 9.55
N ILE A 135 -11.34 3.01 9.73
CA ILE A 135 -11.96 2.89 11.05
C ILE A 135 -12.02 1.43 11.51
N ASN A 136 -12.25 0.51 10.61
CA ASN A 136 -12.42 -0.91 10.93
C ASN A 136 -11.22 -1.77 10.51
N ASP A 137 -10.18 -1.16 9.93
CA ASP A 137 -8.98 -1.82 9.39
C ASP A 137 -9.31 -3.01 8.47
N LYS A 138 -10.36 -2.86 7.66
CA LYS A 138 -10.79 -3.88 6.71
C LYS A 138 -10.37 -3.53 5.29
N ASN A 139 -9.93 -4.55 4.57
CA ASN A 139 -9.65 -4.47 3.15
C ASN A 139 -10.86 -4.89 2.32
N PHE A 140 -11.07 -4.22 1.20
CA PHE A 140 -12.10 -4.53 0.22
C PHE A 140 -11.66 -5.63 -0.76
N SER A 141 -12.63 -6.21 -1.50
CA SER A 141 -12.43 -7.34 -2.39
C SER A 141 -11.78 -6.92 -3.73
N ASP A 142 -11.18 -7.88 -4.45
CA ASP A 142 -10.64 -7.64 -5.79
C ASP A 142 -11.73 -7.28 -6.81
N GLN A 143 -12.97 -7.71 -6.59
CA GLN A 143 -14.10 -7.34 -7.43
C GLN A 143 -14.45 -5.86 -7.29
N GLU A 144 -14.40 -5.30 -6.07
CA GLU A 144 -14.62 -3.89 -5.80
C GLU A 144 -13.51 -3.03 -6.41
N ILE A 145 -12.24 -3.47 -6.33
CA ILE A 145 -11.14 -2.79 -7.02
C ILE A 145 -11.40 -2.71 -8.53
N GLN A 146 -11.79 -3.83 -9.15
CA GLN A 146 -12.04 -3.84 -10.59
C GLN A 146 -13.16 -2.88 -10.96
N HIS A 147 -14.21 -2.80 -10.15
CA HIS A 147 -15.28 -1.83 -10.33
C HIS A 147 -14.76 -0.39 -10.21
N PHE A 148 -14.00 -0.07 -9.16
CA PHE A 148 -13.40 1.25 -8.96
C PHE A 148 -12.45 1.66 -10.10
N LEU A 149 -11.67 0.72 -10.62
CA LEU A 149 -10.84 0.94 -11.80
C LEU A 149 -11.68 1.25 -13.06
N ASN A 150 -12.85 0.64 -13.21
CA ASN A 150 -13.73 0.85 -14.36
C ASN A 150 -14.44 2.20 -14.31
N ILE A 151 -14.78 2.72 -13.12
CA ILE A 151 -15.44 4.02 -12.97
C ILE A 151 -14.46 5.19 -12.84
N PHE A 152 -13.18 4.96 -12.56
CA PHE A 152 -12.20 5.98 -12.21
C PHE A 152 -12.15 7.17 -13.17
N ASP A 153 -12.08 6.91 -14.47
CA ASP A 153 -12.00 7.98 -15.49
C ASP A 153 -13.28 8.83 -15.57
N HIS A 154 -14.38 8.31 -15.07
CA HIS A 154 -15.71 8.93 -15.14
C HIS A 154 -16.06 9.71 -13.88
N MET A 155 -15.27 9.57 -12.81
CA MET A 155 -15.45 10.35 -11.58
C MET A 155 -14.93 11.78 -11.72
N GLU A 156 -15.54 12.70 -10.98
CA GLU A 156 -15.06 14.07 -10.84
C GLU A 156 -13.71 14.10 -10.13
N ARG A 157 -12.88 15.09 -10.46
CA ARG A 157 -11.49 15.19 -9.99
C ARG A 157 -11.36 15.06 -8.46
N ILE A 158 -12.27 15.71 -7.71
CA ILE A 158 -12.24 15.70 -6.25
C ILE A 158 -12.43 14.31 -5.64
N TYR A 159 -13.13 13.39 -6.32
CA TYR A 159 -13.34 12.03 -5.82
C TYR A 159 -12.28 11.03 -6.30
N LYS A 160 -11.49 11.40 -7.34
CA LYS A 160 -10.43 10.52 -7.86
C LYS A 160 -9.34 10.21 -6.84
N ASP A 161 -8.99 11.18 -6.00
CA ASP A 161 -7.98 10.96 -4.96
C ASP A 161 -8.46 10.00 -3.87
N ALA A 162 -9.76 9.98 -3.55
CA ALA A 162 -10.34 8.97 -2.67
C ALA A 162 -10.21 7.55 -3.25
N LEU A 163 -10.46 7.41 -4.56
CA LEU A 163 -10.24 6.13 -5.26
C LEU A 163 -8.77 5.74 -5.31
N ARG A 164 -7.86 6.69 -5.55
CA ARG A 164 -6.41 6.44 -5.50
C ARG A 164 -5.97 5.91 -4.15
N LEU A 165 -6.44 6.52 -3.05
CA LEU A 165 -6.14 6.06 -1.69
C LEU A 165 -6.61 4.63 -1.46
N LEU A 166 -7.85 4.30 -1.82
CA LEU A 166 -8.40 2.95 -1.67
C LEU A 166 -7.62 1.92 -2.49
N ILE A 167 -7.46 2.18 -3.78
CA ILE A 167 -6.79 1.25 -4.69
C ILE A 167 -5.33 1.05 -4.26
N PHE A 168 -4.61 2.12 -3.95
CA PHE A 168 -3.23 2.03 -3.46
C PHE A 168 -3.13 1.24 -2.16
N SER A 169 -4.01 1.50 -1.18
CA SER A 169 -3.97 0.82 0.12
C SER A 169 -4.02 -0.71 -0.02
N LYS A 170 -4.80 -1.20 -0.97
CA LYS A 170 -4.90 -2.63 -1.26
C LYS A 170 -3.68 -3.14 -2.04
N LEU A 171 -3.27 -2.42 -3.09
CA LEU A 171 -2.19 -2.87 -3.97
C LEU A 171 -0.84 -2.91 -3.25
N ARG A 172 -0.58 -1.99 -2.30
CA ARG A 172 0.69 -1.97 -1.54
C ARG A 172 0.93 -3.23 -0.70
N VAL A 173 -0.10 -4.01 -0.40
CA VAL A 173 0.03 -5.27 0.36
C VAL A 173 0.46 -6.41 -0.54
N SER A 174 0.09 -6.37 -1.82
CA SER A 174 0.29 -7.47 -2.77
C SER A 174 1.33 -7.19 -3.86
N TYR A 175 1.95 -6.00 -3.91
CA TYR A 175 2.85 -5.63 -5.00
C TYR A 175 4.06 -6.56 -5.15
N VAL A 176 4.56 -7.12 -4.04
CA VAL A 176 5.73 -8.02 -4.05
C VAL A 176 5.44 -9.31 -4.82
N THR A 177 4.18 -9.76 -4.82
CA THR A 177 3.78 -11.00 -5.50
C THR A 177 3.39 -10.78 -6.96
N ASN A 178 3.03 -9.55 -7.35
CA ASN A 178 2.65 -9.23 -8.74
C ASN A 178 2.92 -7.75 -9.06
N ILE A 179 4.17 -7.44 -9.38
CA ILE A 179 4.64 -6.09 -9.70
C ILE A 179 3.99 -5.55 -10.98
N GLU A 180 3.84 -6.37 -12.01
CA GLU A 180 3.26 -5.95 -13.30
C GLU A 180 1.80 -5.49 -13.12
N GLU A 181 1.00 -6.26 -12.40
CA GLU A 181 -0.38 -5.89 -12.09
C GLU A 181 -0.46 -4.62 -11.25
N TYR A 182 0.45 -4.45 -10.28
CA TYR A 182 0.55 -3.21 -9.50
C TYR A 182 0.79 -2.00 -10.41
N ILE A 183 1.78 -2.06 -11.30
CA ILE A 183 2.13 -0.97 -12.21
C ILE A 183 0.93 -0.63 -13.12
N GLU A 184 0.34 -1.65 -13.79
CA GLU A 184 -0.82 -1.45 -14.68
C GLU A 184 -1.98 -0.74 -13.97
N ARG A 185 -2.32 -1.17 -12.76
CA ARG A 185 -3.42 -0.59 -11.99
C ARG A 185 -3.13 0.83 -11.51
N MET A 186 -1.87 1.11 -11.09
CA MET A 186 -1.45 2.46 -10.69
C MET A 186 -1.45 3.43 -11.88
N GLU A 187 -1.08 2.99 -13.08
CA GLU A 187 -1.18 3.76 -14.32
C GLU A 187 -2.64 4.03 -14.69
N LYS A 188 -3.51 3.03 -14.56
CA LYS A 188 -4.94 3.16 -14.85
C LYS A 188 -5.61 4.21 -13.97
N ILE A 189 -5.24 4.35 -12.71
CA ILE A 189 -5.72 5.41 -11.83
C ILE A 189 -4.93 6.72 -11.98
N LYS A 190 -4.02 6.81 -12.93
CA LYS A 190 -3.23 8.02 -13.20
C LYS A 190 -2.63 8.58 -11.91
N VAL A 191 -1.90 7.73 -11.18
CA VAL A 191 -1.35 8.08 -9.86
C VAL A 191 -0.45 9.31 -9.91
N GLU A 192 0.21 9.56 -11.05
CA GLU A 192 1.07 10.74 -11.26
C GLU A 192 0.28 12.06 -11.25
N GLU A 193 -1.05 12.02 -11.49
CA GLU A 193 -1.95 13.18 -11.46
C GLU A 193 -2.59 13.43 -10.08
N ALA A 194 -2.10 12.78 -9.00
CA ALA A 194 -2.62 12.98 -7.65
C ALA A 194 -2.45 14.43 -7.19
N ASP A 195 -3.54 15.04 -6.72
CA ASP A 195 -3.58 16.46 -6.32
C ASP A 195 -3.21 16.65 -4.83
N HIS A 196 -3.83 15.84 -3.96
CA HIS A 196 -3.67 15.99 -2.50
C HIS A 196 -2.39 15.35 -2.01
N PHE A 197 -1.69 16.03 -1.10
CA PHE A 197 -0.41 15.56 -0.55
C PHE A 197 -0.50 14.18 0.10
N CYS A 198 -1.59 13.88 0.81
CA CYS A 198 -1.81 12.54 1.41
C CYS A 198 -1.83 11.40 0.39
N VAL A 199 -2.16 11.68 -0.88
CA VAL A 199 -2.17 10.69 -1.97
C VAL A 199 -0.80 10.61 -2.65
N ARG A 200 0.06 11.61 -2.53
CA ARG A 200 1.39 11.65 -3.18
C ARG A 200 2.34 10.58 -2.65
N PHE A 201 2.07 9.99 -1.48
CA PHE A 201 2.80 8.80 -1.03
C PHE A 201 2.58 7.59 -1.95
N ALA A 202 1.39 7.45 -2.53
CA ALA A 202 1.14 6.44 -3.56
C ALA A 202 1.99 6.69 -4.83
N LYS A 203 2.18 7.96 -5.19
CA LYS A 203 3.04 8.38 -6.30
C LYS A 203 4.52 8.10 -6.00
N LEU A 204 5.00 8.37 -4.77
CA LEU A 204 6.37 8.02 -4.35
C LEU A 204 6.60 6.50 -4.47
N HIS A 205 5.67 5.69 -3.98
CA HIS A 205 5.77 4.24 -4.07
C HIS A 205 5.75 3.76 -5.52
N TYR A 206 4.91 4.34 -6.37
CA TYR A 206 4.88 4.02 -7.80
C TYR A 206 6.23 4.40 -8.48
N PHE A 207 6.79 5.56 -8.18
CA PHE A 207 8.10 5.97 -8.72
C PHE A 207 9.24 5.05 -8.25
N LEU A 208 9.20 4.58 -7.02
CA LEU A 208 10.16 3.61 -6.51
C LEU A 208 10.09 2.30 -7.30
N ILE A 209 8.90 1.73 -7.45
CA ILE A 209 8.69 0.44 -8.14
C ILE A 209 8.99 0.53 -9.65
N THR A 210 8.77 1.69 -10.27
CA THR A 210 9.07 1.94 -11.69
C THR A 210 10.45 2.54 -11.93
N GLU A 211 11.31 2.59 -10.91
CA GLU A 211 12.67 3.12 -10.94
C GLU A 211 12.78 4.57 -11.47
N LYS A 212 11.71 5.35 -11.33
CA LYS A 212 11.68 6.77 -11.69
C LYS A 212 12.37 7.63 -10.61
N TYR A 213 13.61 7.31 -10.26
CA TYR A 213 14.32 7.90 -9.11
C TYR A 213 14.46 9.42 -9.16
N HIS A 214 14.68 9.99 -10.35
CA HIS A 214 14.75 11.46 -10.51
C HIS A 214 13.39 12.11 -10.17
N SER A 215 12.28 11.56 -10.66
CA SER A 215 10.94 12.06 -10.36
C SER A 215 10.61 11.91 -8.87
N MET A 216 11.03 10.79 -8.26
CA MET A 216 10.89 10.54 -6.83
C MET A 216 11.65 11.58 -6.00
N SER A 217 12.92 11.86 -6.36
CA SER A 217 13.75 12.85 -5.66
C SER A 217 13.12 14.24 -5.70
N ASN A 218 12.63 14.70 -6.86
CA ASN A 218 11.95 15.98 -6.98
C ASN A 218 10.68 16.06 -6.12
N LEU A 219 9.88 15.00 -6.12
CA LEU A 219 8.66 14.94 -5.31
C LEU A 219 8.97 14.92 -3.82
N LEU A 220 10.04 14.25 -3.38
CA LEU A 220 10.48 14.26 -1.98
C LEU A 220 10.84 15.66 -1.50
N VAL A 221 11.58 16.45 -2.30
CA VAL A 221 11.92 17.84 -1.99
C VAL A 221 10.67 18.72 -1.87
N GLU A 222 9.71 18.55 -2.78
CA GLU A 222 8.43 19.27 -2.73
C GLU A 222 7.65 18.93 -1.46
N MET A 223 7.54 17.63 -1.13
CA MET A 223 6.81 17.15 0.04
C MET A 223 7.51 17.55 1.35
N GLU A 224 8.84 17.50 1.41
CA GLU A 224 9.61 17.97 2.56
C GLU A 224 9.32 19.44 2.83
N THR A 225 9.45 20.31 1.81
CA THR A 225 9.17 21.73 1.91
C THR A 225 7.74 22.02 2.41
N TYR A 226 6.77 21.28 1.86
CA TYR A 226 5.37 21.43 2.25
C TYR A 226 5.13 21.03 3.72
N TYR A 227 5.64 19.87 4.16
CA TYR A 227 5.42 19.39 5.52
C TYR A 227 6.19 20.16 6.57
N GLU A 228 7.36 20.71 6.23
CA GLU A 228 8.05 21.68 7.09
C GLU A 228 7.23 22.97 7.26
N SER A 229 6.69 23.52 6.16
CA SER A 229 5.90 24.77 6.21
C SER A 229 4.59 24.62 6.96
N THR A 230 4.00 23.42 6.96
CA THR A 230 2.74 23.11 7.67
C THR A 230 2.96 22.52 9.06
N ASN A 231 4.21 22.33 9.51
CA ASN A 231 4.57 21.69 10.76
C ASN A 231 4.00 20.27 10.92
N ASN A 232 3.81 19.56 9.80
CA ASN A 232 3.33 18.17 9.84
C ASN A 232 4.51 17.20 9.97
N TYR A 233 5.06 17.11 11.16
CA TYR A 233 6.28 16.36 11.45
C TYR A 233 6.10 14.84 11.33
N VAL A 234 4.88 14.32 11.48
CA VAL A 234 4.59 12.89 11.29
C VAL A 234 4.73 12.51 9.81
N ARG A 235 4.15 13.32 8.92
CA ARG A 235 4.32 13.14 7.46
C ARG A 235 5.75 13.39 6.99
N LEU A 236 6.43 14.30 7.65
CA LEU A 236 7.85 14.56 7.37
C LEU A 236 8.72 13.33 7.67
N LEU A 237 8.42 12.56 8.72
CA LEU A 237 9.06 11.25 8.94
C LEU A 237 8.79 10.26 7.81
N ASP A 238 7.56 10.21 7.29
CA ASP A 238 7.23 9.35 6.15
C ASP A 238 8.04 9.77 4.90
N VAL A 239 8.21 11.07 4.66
CA VAL A 239 9.08 11.60 3.57
C VAL A 239 10.53 11.16 3.76
N TYR A 240 11.07 11.31 4.96
CA TYR A 240 12.44 10.86 5.25
C TYR A 240 12.61 9.37 5.09
N ASN A 241 11.59 8.58 5.41
CA ASN A 241 11.58 7.14 5.19
C ASN A 241 11.72 6.79 3.71
N PHE A 242 10.96 7.44 2.81
CA PHE A 242 11.11 7.28 1.37
C PHE A 242 12.46 7.79 0.85
N ALA A 243 13.01 8.84 1.47
CA ALA A 243 14.35 9.34 1.14
C ALA A 243 15.44 8.31 1.46
N PHE A 244 15.38 7.63 2.62
CA PHE A 244 16.30 6.52 2.93
C PHE A 244 16.25 5.43 1.87
N ILE A 245 15.04 5.03 1.48
CA ILE A 245 14.88 3.99 0.46
C ILE A 245 15.50 4.47 -0.87
N LEU A 246 15.15 5.67 -1.33
CA LEU A 246 15.69 6.21 -2.59
C LEU A 246 17.22 6.28 -2.58
N TYR A 247 17.79 6.90 -1.55
CA TYR A 247 19.25 7.13 -1.50
C TYR A 247 20.05 5.85 -1.26
N SER A 248 19.44 4.78 -0.76
CA SER A 248 20.07 3.47 -0.72
C SER A 248 20.35 2.90 -2.12
N TYR A 249 19.60 3.32 -3.14
CA TYR A 249 19.79 2.90 -4.52
C TYR A 249 20.71 3.82 -5.33
N ILE A 250 20.71 5.14 -5.06
CA ILE A 250 21.35 6.11 -5.94
C ILE A 250 22.61 6.79 -5.36
N ASP A 251 22.62 7.05 -4.05
CA ASP A 251 23.74 7.73 -3.40
C ASP A 251 23.70 7.57 -1.87
N THR A 252 24.49 6.65 -1.36
CA THR A 252 24.52 6.33 0.05
C THR A 252 25.09 7.43 0.96
N GLU A 253 25.83 8.41 0.42
CA GLU A 253 26.35 9.54 1.22
C GLU A 253 25.22 10.45 1.70
N TYR A 254 24.14 10.58 0.93
CA TYR A 254 22.96 11.36 1.33
C TYR A 254 22.16 10.73 2.47
N ILE A 255 22.33 9.44 2.74
CA ILE A 255 21.62 8.77 3.85
C ILE A 255 21.95 9.43 5.18
N GLU A 256 23.22 9.76 5.45
CA GLU A 256 23.63 10.39 6.70
C GLU A 256 22.96 11.76 6.92
N VAL A 257 22.72 12.51 5.85
CA VAL A 257 22.00 13.81 5.94
C VAL A 257 20.59 13.58 6.48
N TYR A 258 19.88 12.57 6.00
CA TYR A 258 18.53 12.26 6.48
C TYR A 258 18.51 11.64 7.88
N ILE A 259 19.52 10.85 8.25
CA ILE A 259 19.69 10.33 9.60
C ILE A 259 19.79 11.50 10.59
N GLU A 260 20.59 12.52 10.29
CA GLU A 260 20.71 13.72 11.14
C GLU A 260 19.41 14.54 11.19
N LYS A 261 18.67 14.65 10.07
CA LYS A 261 17.34 15.28 10.05
C LYS A 261 16.37 14.54 10.98
N VAL A 262 16.33 13.21 10.91
CA VAL A 262 15.49 12.37 11.79
C VAL A 262 15.87 12.55 13.26
N LYS A 263 17.16 12.46 13.61
CA LYS A 263 17.64 12.67 14.98
C LYS A 263 17.21 14.03 15.54
N LYS A 264 17.31 15.08 14.72
CA LYS A 264 16.88 16.42 15.09
C LYS A 264 15.37 16.47 15.32
N LEU A 265 14.60 15.89 14.41
CA LEU A 265 13.13 15.90 14.44
C LEU A 265 12.59 15.16 15.67
N THR A 266 13.09 13.94 15.92
CA THR A 266 12.67 13.09 17.05
C THR A 266 13.09 13.63 18.40
N LYS A 267 14.14 14.47 18.46
CA LYS A 267 14.58 15.14 19.70
C LYS A 267 13.72 16.35 20.06
N ILE A 268 13.21 17.07 19.08
CA ILE A 268 12.51 18.35 19.27
C ILE A 268 11.00 18.15 19.42
N HIS A 269 10.43 17.16 18.73
CA HIS A 269 8.98 16.98 18.64
C HIS A 269 8.53 15.66 19.25
N VAL A 270 7.35 15.67 19.86
CA VAL A 270 6.67 14.46 20.32
C VAL A 270 6.00 13.82 19.10
N LEU A 271 6.46 12.63 18.74
CA LEU A 271 6.00 11.89 17.57
C LEU A 271 5.44 10.52 18.01
N PRO A 272 4.54 9.89 17.24
CA PRO A 272 4.02 8.57 17.57
C PRO A 272 5.13 7.51 17.65
N ASP A 273 5.17 6.75 18.72
CA ASP A 273 6.20 5.73 18.97
C ASP A 273 6.33 4.74 17.81
N ILE A 274 5.23 4.32 17.22
CA ILE A 274 5.21 3.44 16.04
C ILE A 274 5.99 4.05 14.85
N LYS A 275 5.87 5.35 14.62
CA LYS A 275 6.57 6.04 13.53
C LYS A 275 8.07 6.20 13.81
N ILE A 276 8.44 6.45 15.07
CA ILE A 276 9.85 6.48 15.48
C ILE A 276 10.46 5.10 15.32
N SER A 277 9.76 4.05 15.75
CA SER A 277 10.20 2.66 15.61
C SER A 277 10.40 2.28 14.14
N GLU A 278 9.43 2.58 13.27
CA GLU A 278 9.51 2.34 11.82
C GLU A 278 10.77 2.97 11.21
N ILE A 279 11.00 4.26 11.46
CA ILE A 279 12.13 4.96 10.84
C ILE A 279 13.47 4.48 11.39
N TYR A 280 13.57 4.16 12.68
CA TYR A 280 14.78 3.61 13.26
C TYR A 280 15.09 2.21 12.72
N SER A 281 14.08 1.37 12.50
CA SER A 281 14.23 0.07 11.83
C SER A 281 14.77 0.23 10.40
N ASN A 282 14.29 1.22 9.65
CA ASN A 282 14.77 1.47 8.29
C ASN A 282 16.19 2.08 8.26
N ILE A 283 16.55 2.95 9.21
CA ILE A 283 17.94 3.39 9.39
C ILE A 283 18.83 2.19 9.70
N ALA A 284 18.40 1.30 10.61
CA ALA A 284 19.13 0.10 10.94
C ALA A 284 19.35 -0.80 9.72
N SER A 285 18.30 -1.00 8.91
CA SER A 285 18.39 -1.79 7.67
C SER A 285 19.38 -1.17 6.67
N SER A 286 19.39 0.17 6.55
CA SER A 286 20.37 0.86 5.71
C SER A 286 21.81 0.62 6.17
N TYR A 287 22.09 0.70 7.47
CA TYR A 287 23.40 0.37 8.02
C TYR A 287 23.74 -1.12 7.85
N HIS A 288 22.76 -2.01 8.03
CA HIS A 288 22.95 -3.46 7.84
C HIS A 288 23.37 -3.78 6.40
N ASN A 289 22.70 -3.21 5.40
CA ASN A 289 23.04 -3.39 3.98
C ASN A 289 24.42 -2.87 3.62
N ARG A 290 24.95 -1.89 4.35
CA ARG A 290 26.31 -1.37 4.22
C ARG A 290 27.35 -2.15 5.04
N ALA A 291 26.96 -3.26 5.68
CA ALA A 291 27.78 -4.05 6.60
C ALA A 291 28.29 -3.27 7.83
N GLU A 292 27.62 -2.17 8.18
CA GLU A 292 27.90 -1.38 9.40
C GLU A 292 27.12 -1.92 10.60
N TYR A 293 27.38 -3.18 10.95
CA TYR A 293 26.57 -3.94 11.90
C TYR A 293 26.49 -3.35 13.31
N ALA A 294 27.49 -2.57 13.74
CA ALA A 294 27.44 -1.89 15.05
C ALA A 294 26.37 -0.79 15.09
N ASN A 295 26.28 0.02 14.01
CA ASN A 295 25.26 1.05 13.86
C ASN A 295 23.87 0.42 13.64
N ALA A 296 23.80 -0.64 12.82
CA ALA A 296 22.57 -1.38 12.60
C ALA A 296 22.00 -1.94 13.91
N LEU A 297 22.83 -2.62 14.72
CA LEU A 297 22.43 -3.16 16.01
C LEU A 297 21.91 -2.07 16.96
N HIS A 298 22.60 -0.92 16.99
CA HIS A 298 22.17 0.22 17.81
C HIS A 298 20.74 0.66 17.42
N TYR A 299 20.48 0.91 16.13
CA TYR A 299 19.17 1.41 15.70
C TYR A 299 18.06 0.36 15.76
N TYR A 300 18.32 -0.93 15.49
CA TYR A 300 17.33 -1.99 15.74
C TYR A 300 16.94 -2.05 17.23
N THR A 301 17.93 -1.97 18.13
CA THR A 301 17.65 -1.95 19.56
C THR A 301 16.86 -0.71 19.98
N GLN A 302 17.20 0.47 19.44
CA GLN A 302 16.45 1.71 19.70
C GLN A 302 15.02 1.62 19.18
N SER A 303 14.79 1.06 17.99
CA SER A 303 13.46 0.86 17.43
C SER A 303 12.54 0.07 18.38
N LEU A 304 13.03 -0.99 18.99
CA LEU A 304 12.29 -1.83 19.95
C LEU A 304 11.92 -1.13 21.26
N LEU A 305 12.61 -0.05 21.64
CA LEU A 305 12.26 0.76 22.81
C LEU A 305 10.97 1.57 22.61
N PHE A 306 10.65 1.92 21.37
CA PHE A 306 9.46 2.70 21.04
C PHE A 306 8.25 1.80 20.72
N TYR A 307 8.44 0.76 19.92
CA TYR A 307 7.34 -0.12 19.53
C TYR A 307 7.84 -1.54 19.25
N ARG A 308 7.11 -2.55 19.74
CA ARG A 308 7.48 -3.96 19.66
C ARG A 308 6.68 -4.76 18.61
N GLY A 309 6.16 -4.10 17.58
CA GLY A 309 5.21 -4.72 16.64
C GLY A 309 5.76 -5.84 15.74
N ASP A 310 7.08 -5.92 15.51
CA ASP A 310 7.70 -6.98 14.69
C ASP A 310 8.95 -7.57 15.38
N LEU A 311 8.75 -8.06 16.59
CA LEU A 311 9.82 -8.60 17.43
C LEU A 311 10.56 -9.76 16.77
N VAL A 312 9.87 -10.62 16.03
CA VAL A 312 10.47 -11.83 15.44
C VAL A 312 11.46 -11.46 14.35
N ARG A 313 11.04 -10.61 13.39
CA ARG A 313 11.94 -10.19 12.29
C ARG A 313 13.08 -9.33 12.79
N GLN A 314 12.80 -8.36 13.66
CA GLN A 314 13.85 -7.54 14.27
C GLN A 314 14.80 -8.38 15.11
N GLY A 315 14.30 -9.40 15.83
CA GLY A 315 15.12 -10.34 16.58
C GLY A 315 16.11 -11.13 15.69
N ILE A 316 15.68 -11.54 14.51
CA ILE A 316 16.56 -12.20 13.52
C ILE A 316 17.68 -11.25 13.06
N LEU A 317 17.35 -10.00 12.73
CA LEU A 317 18.31 -9.00 12.26
C LEU A 317 19.29 -8.57 13.38
N ILE A 318 18.81 -8.45 14.61
CA ILE A 318 19.65 -8.23 15.80
C ILE A 318 20.62 -9.39 16.00
N ALA A 319 20.12 -10.63 15.90
CA ALA A 319 20.94 -11.83 16.04
C ALA A 319 22.05 -11.88 14.97
N ASP A 320 21.74 -11.54 13.72
CA ASP A 320 22.73 -11.45 12.65
C ASP A 320 23.79 -10.38 12.95
N CYS A 321 23.38 -9.17 13.32
CA CYS A 321 24.33 -8.11 13.70
C CYS A 321 25.24 -8.54 14.86
N GLN A 322 24.69 -9.15 15.91
CA GLN A 322 25.46 -9.65 17.04
C GLN A 322 26.44 -10.74 16.60
N ASN A 323 26.01 -11.67 15.76
CA ASN A 323 26.83 -12.74 15.21
C ASN A 323 28.00 -12.22 14.39
N ARG A 324 27.75 -11.25 13.49
CA ARG A 324 28.79 -10.63 12.66
C ARG A 324 29.80 -9.81 13.47
N LEU A 325 29.35 -9.23 14.57
CA LEU A 325 30.21 -8.53 15.55
C LEU A 325 30.94 -9.46 16.52
N GLY A 326 30.74 -10.78 16.44
CA GLY A 326 31.29 -11.74 17.37
C GLY A 326 30.76 -11.63 18.80
N LYS A 327 29.60 -10.99 18.96
CA LYS A 327 28.91 -10.86 20.25
C LYS A 327 28.08 -12.10 20.56
N GLU A 328 27.71 -12.24 21.82
CA GLU A 328 26.73 -13.24 22.24
C GLU A 328 25.36 -12.89 21.62
N ILE A 329 24.67 -13.89 21.06
CA ILE A 329 23.35 -13.72 20.48
C ILE A 329 22.34 -13.63 21.61
N ASP A 330 21.68 -12.48 21.70
CA ASP A 330 20.59 -12.20 22.64
C ASP A 330 19.43 -11.58 21.88
N ILE A 331 18.36 -12.35 21.69
CA ILE A 331 17.18 -11.93 20.93
C ILE A 331 15.98 -11.73 21.85
N PRO A 332 15.09 -10.79 21.53
CA PRO A 332 13.88 -10.55 22.33
C PRO A 332 13.01 -11.81 22.39
N TYR A 333 12.48 -12.11 23.55
CA TYR A 333 11.48 -13.17 23.72
C TYR A 333 10.16 -12.76 23.10
N VAL A 334 9.51 -13.71 22.41
CA VAL A 334 8.20 -13.55 21.77
C VAL A 334 7.25 -14.60 22.33
N GLU A 335 6.03 -14.17 22.65
CA GLU A 335 5.00 -15.06 23.17
C GLU A 335 4.49 -16.03 22.09
N ASP A 336 4.05 -17.23 22.49
CA ASP A 336 3.63 -18.28 21.54
C ASP A 336 2.44 -17.86 20.66
N GLU A 337 1.52 -17.07 21.18
CA GLU A 337 0.36 -16.57 20.44
C GLU A 337 0.77 -15.64 19.31
N GLU A 338 1.59 -14.64 19.60
CA GLU A 338 2.12 -13.69 18.61
C GLU A 338 2.99 -14.41 17.57
N PHE A 339 3.79 -15.40 18.01
CA PHE A 339 4.64 -16.17 17.13
C PHE A 339 3.86 -16.99 16.08
N GLN A 340 2.61 -17.40 16.36
CA GLN A 340 1.80 -18.19 15.43
C GLN A 340 1.40 -17.42 14.15
N GLU A 341 1.37 -16.11 14.16
CA GLU A 341 0.95 -15.28 13.03
C GLU A 341 2.02 -15.17 11.92
N TYR A 342 3.29 -15.46 12.22
CA TYR A 342 4.38 -15.34 11.26
C TYR A 342 4.43 -16.49 10.24
N PRO A 343 4.94 -16.22 9.00
CA PRO A 343 5.23 -17.26 8.01
C PRO A 343 6.20 -18.32 8.53
N LEU A 344 6.11 -19.53 7.98
CA LEU A 344 6.96 -20.66 8.41
C LEU A 344 8.46 -20.35 8.29
N SER A 345 8.89 -19.66 7.21
CA SER A 345 10.27 -19.24 7.01
C SER A 345 10.79 -18.42 8.19
N ILE A 346 10.06 -17.39 8.57
CA ILE A 346 10.40 -16.47 9.68
C ILE A 346 10.45 -17.24 11.01
N LYS A 347 9.48 -18.11 11.28
CA LYS A 347 9.46 -18.98 12.47
C LYS A 347 10.70 -19.87 12.56
N LEU A 348 11.10 -20.46 11.44
CA LEU A 348 12.27 -21.34 11.39
C LEU A 348 13.58 -20.57 11.63
N MET A 349 13.70 -19.35 11.04
CA MET A 349 14.87 -18.48 11.23
C MET A 349 15.01 -18.04 12.69
N TYR A 350 13.93 -17.58 13.30
CA TYR A 350 13.93 -17.16 14.70
C TYR A 350 14.28 -18.33 15.63
N LYS A 351 13.66 -19.51 15.46
CA LYS A 351 13.97 -20.73 16.21
C LYS A 351 15.41 -21.14 16.08
N TYR A 352 16.01 -20.99 14.90
CA TYR A 352 17.42 -21.28 14.69
C TYR A 352 18.31 -20.46 15.64
N PHE A 353 18.09 -19.15 15.73
CA PHE A 353 18.88 -18.29 16.60
C PHE A 353 18.61 -18.54 18.08
N CYS A 354 17.40 -18.91 18.49
CA CYS A 354 17.09 -19.33 19.85
C CYS A 354 17.87 -20.61 20.26
N LEU A 355 18.05 -21.55 19.34
CA LEU A 355 18.71 -22.84 19.60
C LEU A 355 20.24 -22.78 19.43
N ALA A 356 20.75 -21.70 18.83
CA ALA A 356 22.15 -21.65 18.35
C ALA A 356 23.22 -21.85 19.41
N LYS A 357 22.95 -21.55 20.68
CA LYS A 357 23.92 -21.69 21.78
C LYS A 357 24.13 -23.13 22.25
N GLU A 358 23.11 -23.97 22.16
CA GLU A 358 23.07 -25.28 22.82
C GLU A 358 23.32 -26.43 21.85
N VAL A 359 23.32 -26.18 20.56
CA VAL A 359 23.30 -27.22 19.53
C VAL A 359 24.64 -27.33 18.81
N PRO A 360 25.19 -28.56 18.63
CA PRO A 360 26.47 -28.80 17.93
C PRO A 360 26.45 -28.24 16.49
N ALA A 361 27.62 -27.78 15.99
CA ALA A 361 27.78 -27.15 14.68
C ALA A 361 27.19 -27.98 13.52
N PHE A 362 27.40 -29.30 13.52
CA PHE A 362 26.88 -30.16 12.43
C PHE A 362 25.35 -30.27 12.43
N VAL A 363 24.70 -30.18 13.61
CA VAL A 363 23.22 -30.17 13.70
C VAL A 363 22.68 -28.87 13.18
N ARG A 364 23.33 -27.74 13.50
CA ARG A 364 22.99 -26.42 12.99
C ARG A 364 23.13 -26.33 11.46
N GLN A 365 24.23 -26.87 10.90
CA GLN A 365 24.40 -27.01 9.45
C GLN A 365 23.26 -27.80 8.81
N THR A 366 22.90 -28.93 9.43
CA THR A 366 21.78 -29.76 8.93
C THR A 366 20.47 -29.04 9.02
N TYR A 367 20.24 -28.20 10.04
CA TYR A 367 19.04 -27.38 10.18
C TYR A 367 18.97 -26.35 9.05
N ILE A 368 20.07 -25.63 8.80
CA ILE A 368 20.12 -24.65 7.69
C ILE A 368 19.81 -25.32 6.35
N MET A 369 20.50 -26.42 6.03
CA MET A 369 20.37 -27.08 4.72
C MET A 369 19.01 -27.74 4.50
N LYS A 370 18.42 -28.37 5.52
CA LYS A 370 17.20 -29.18 5.36
C LYS A 370 15.92 -28.46 5.74
N LYS A 371 15.98 -27.51 6.68
CA LYS A 371 14.78 -26.83 7.17
C LYS A 371 14.67 -25.39 6.70
N LEU A 372 15.78 -24.63 6.65
CA LEU A 372 15.73 -23.22 6.26
C LEU A 372 15.85 -23.02 4.75
N LEU A 373 16.85 -23.62 4.12
CA LEU A 373 17.16 -23.40 2.71
C LEU A 373 15.94 -23.54 1.76
N PRO A 374 15.02 -24.52 1.92
CA PRO A 374 13.83 -24.61 1.08
C PRO A 374 12.84 -23.44 1.20
N HIS A 375 13.01 -22.59 2.22
CA HIS A 375 12.11 -21.46 2.53
C HIS A 375 12.80 -20.11 2.45
N LEU A 376 14.08 -20.04 2.08
CA LEU A 376 14.83 -18.80 1.89
C LEU A 376 14.55 -18.25 0.50
N THR A 377 13.81 -17.14 0.41
CA THR A 377 13.40 -16.54 -0.87
C THR A 377 13.89 -15.10 -1.04
N ASP A 378 14.27 -14.41 0.03
CA ASP A 378 14.79 -13.05 -0.06
C ASP A 378 16.31 -13.00 0.18
N GLU A 379 16.95 -12.03 -0.48
CA GLU A 379 18.42 -11.89 -0.50
C GLU A 379 19.01 -11.63 0.89
N VAL A 380 18.33 -10.89 1.75
CA VAL A 380 18.82 -10.59 3.11
C VAL A 380 18.86 -11.86 3.95
N CYS A 381 17.79 -12.65 3.91
CA CYS A 381 17.73 -13.93 4.62
C CYS A 381 18.76 -14.94 4.07
N ILE A 382 18.97 -14.96 2.76
CA ILE A 382 20.01 -15.79 2.12
C ILE A 382 21.40 -15.38 2.63
N ASP A 383 21.74 -14.09 2.63
CA ASP A 383 23.02 -13.58 3.11
C ASP A 383 23.28 -13.92 4.59
N ILE A 384 22.27 -13.73 5.44
CA ILE A 384 22.35 -14.09 6.86
C ILE A 384 22.75 -15.56 7.06
N PHE A 385 22.06 -16.48 6.37
CA PHE A 385 22.31 -17.91 6.57
C PHE A 385 23.48 -18.44 5.77
N GLN A 386 23.88 -17.82 4.68
CA GLN A 386 25.15 -18.09 4.00
C GLN A 386 26.34 -17.74 4.91
N TYR A 387 26.30 -16.55 5.53
CA TYR A 387 27.33 -16.14 6.50
C TYR A 387 27.38 -17.08 7.70
N GLU A 388 26.23 -17.42 8.27
CA GLU A 388 26.15 -18.34 9.42
C GLU A 388 26.67 -19.73 9.05
N LEU A 389 26.32 -20.26 7.88
CA LEU A 389 26.80 -21.55 7.39
C LEU A 389 28.32 -21.53 7.17
N SER A 390 28.89 -20.43 6.65
CA SER A 390 30.33 -20.29 6.44
C SER A 390 31.11 -20.44 7.75
N LYS A 391 30.67 -19.78 8.83
CA LYS A 391 31.25 -19.90 10.16
C LYS A 391 31.18 -21.33 10.74
N LEU A 392 30.06 -22.03 10.48
CA LEU A 392 29.88 -23.40 10.91
C LEU A 392 30.75 -24.37 10.11
N VAL A 393 30.93 -24.13 8.83
CA VAL A 393 31.75 -24.91 7.91
C VAL A 393 33.24 -24.81 8.29
N GLU A 394 33.71 -23.63 8.64
CA GLU A 394 35.09 -23.45 9.17
C GLU A 394 35.37 -24.30 10.41
N LYS A 395 34.37 -24.42 11.32
CA LYS A 395 34.50 -25.26 12.53
C LYS A 395 34.47 -26.76 12.27
N THR A 396 33.83 -27.18 11.18
CA THR A 396 33.61 -28.61 10.87
C THR A 396 34.42 -29.12 9.68
N ASN A 397 35.10 -28.20 8.94
CA ASN A 397 35.81 -28.47 7.69
C ASN A 397 34.92 -29.08 6.58
N ASN A 398 33.57 -28.84 6.62
CA ASN A 398 32.64 -29.42 5.67
C ASN A 398 32.25 -28.42 4.56
N TYR A 399 33.20 -27.97 3.74
CA TYR A 399 33.03 -26.98 2.69
C TYR A 399 32.07 -27.42 1.58
N LYS A 400 31.78 -28.70 1.44
CA LYS A 400 30.80 -29.22 0.48
C LYS A 400 29.41 -28.63 0.72
N MET A 401 29.02 -28.42 2.00
CA MET A 401 27.71 -27.83 2.32
C MET A 401 27.55 -26.39 1.82
N LEU A 402 28.60 -25.58 1.85
CA LEU A 402 28.56 -24.22 1.34
C LEU A 402 28.31 -24.21 -0.18
N TYR A 403 29.02 -25.07 -0.91
CA TYR A 403 28.81 -25.24 -2.35
C TYR A 403 27.37 -25.73 -2.67
N GLU A 404 26.85 -26.66 -1.89
CA GLU A 404 25.47 -27.17 -2.05
C GLU A 404 24.45 -26.06 -1.75
N PHE A 405 24.67 -25.22 -0.73
CA PHE A 405 23.83 -24.09 -0.40
C PHE A 405 23.75 -23.10 -1.59
N ASP A 406 24.91 -22.65 -2.09
CA ASP A 406 24.97 -21.69 -3.22
C ASP A 406 24.30 -22.27 -4.49
N ARG A 407 24.47 -23.55 -4.76
CA ARG A 407 23.84 -24.23 -5.89
C ARG A 407 22.31 -24.25 -5.77
N GLU A 408 21.76 -24.53 -4.61
CA GLU A 408 20.31 -24.56 -4.38
C GLU A 408 19.71 -23.13 -4.42
N VAL A 409 20.38 -22.14 -3.81
CA VAL A 409 19.95 -20.72 -3.89
C VAL A 409 19.82 -20.29 -5.36
N ARG A 410 20.81 -20.56 -6.21
CA ARG A 410 20.76 -20.20 -7.65
C ARG A 410 19.58 -20.82 -8.40
N LYS A 411 19.06 -21.98 -7.98
CA LYS A 411 17.89 -22.61 -8.58
C LYS A 411 16.59 -21.90 -8.22
N HIS A 412 16.55 -21.22 -7.07
CA HIS A 412 15.36 -20.49 -6.62
C HIS A 412 15.35 -19.03 -7.10
N THR A 413 16.49 -18.49 -7.54
CA THR A 413 16.64 -17.13 -8.05
C THR A 413 16.69 -17.02 -9.58
N SER A 414 16.74 -18.16 -10.29
CA SER A 414 16.59 -18.30 -11.75
C SER A 414 15.16 -18.66 -12.14
#